data_e8a0d3c6a4688f0bfaf1b7198e18aef5
#
_entry.id   e8a0d3c6a4688f0bfaf1b7198e18aef5
#
_cell.length_a   1.000
_cell.length_b   1.000
_cell.length_c   1.000
_cell.angle_alpha   90.00
_cell.angle_beta   90.00
_cell.angle_gamma   90.00
#
_symmetry.space_group_name_H-M   'P 1'
#
loop_
_entity.id
_entity.type
_entity.pdbx_description
1 polymer ?
#
loop_
_entity_poly.entity_id
_entity_poly.type
_entity_poly.pdbx_seq_one_letter_code
_entity_poly.pdbx_strand_id
1 'polypeptide(L)'
;MGQTVSFDYFYGGQSDTFSYYRIPRLLITGQQFKGLSTDAKLLYGLMLDRMGLSARNGWYDELGRVYIYYPLDEVQADLNCGHDKATKLLSELDTGKGIGLIERVKQGQGRPAKIYVKQFTTTEIPQPPAPPPEPEEPNPRLPKNRSLDCGKPDFKTAENRKCRLRKIRRKL
;
A
#
# COMPACT_ATOMS: atom_id res chain seq x y z
N MET A 1 27.43 17.89 -7.72
CA MET A 1 26.90 17.45 -9.03
C MET A 1 25.38 17.39 -8.91
N GLY A 2 24.65 18.31 -9.56
CA GLY A 2 23.20 18.34 -9.53
C GLY A 2 22.66 17.16 -10.34
N GLN A 3 21.80 16.34 -9.72
CA GLN A 3 21.03 15.33 -10.44
C GLN A 3 19.99 16.05 -11.29
N THR A 4 20.08 15.90 -12.61
CA THR A 4 19.07 16.41 -13.52
C THR A 4 17.89 15.45 -13.47
N VAL A 5 16.75 15.91 -12.94
CA VAL A 5 15.52 15.14 -12.94
C VAL A 5 14.85 15.32 -14.30
N SER A 6 14.65 14.23 -15.03
CA SER A 6 13.84 14.19 -16.26
C SER A 6 12.43 13.75 -15.92
N PHE A 7 11.44 14.38 -16.54
CA PHE A 7 10.03 14.02 -16.41
C PHE A 7 9.57 13.36 -17.70
N ASP A 8 9.09 12.13 -17.60
CA ASP A 8 8.59 11.37 -18.73
C ASP A 8 7.26 10.70 -18.36
N TYR A 9 6.55 10.17 -19.36
CA TYR A 9 5.28 9.50 -19.16
C TYR A 9 5.49 8.08 -18.65
N PHE A 10 4.53 7.58 -17.88
CA PHE A 10 4.50 6.18 -17.48
C PHE A 10 3.99 5.29 -18.61
N TYR A 11 4.68 4.18 -18.85
CA TYR A 11 4.28 3.15 -19.80
C TYR A 11 4.07 1.81 -19.07
N GLY A 12 2.83 1.28 -19.09
CA GLY A 12 2.51 0.01 -18.45
C GLY A 12 2.66 0.03 -16.93
N GLY A 13 3.32 -0.97 -16.36
CA GLY A 13 3.49 -1.16 -14.91
C GLY A 13 4.67 -0.40 -14.28
N GLN A 14 5.21 0.64 -14.90
CA GLN A 14 6.40 1.35 -14.42
C GLN A 14 6.20 2.06 -13.07
N SER A 15 4.94 2.30 -12.66
CA SER A 15 4.64 2.86 -11.34
C SER A 15 5.19 2.00 -10.19
N ASP A 16 5.35 0.69 -10.40
CA ASP A 16 5.81 -0.24 -9.37
C ASP A 16 7.30 -0.13 -9.04
N THR A 17 8.05 0.65 -9.83
CA THR A 17 9.49 0.89 -9.62
C THR A 17 9.78 1.89 -8.50
N PHE A 18 8.78 2.64 -8.03
CA PHE A 18 8.96 3.63 -6.98
C PHE A 18 8.88 3.01 -5.58
N SER A 19 9.67 3.58 -4.66
CA SER A 19 9.47 3.38 -3.23
C SER A 19 8.40 4.33 -2.72
N TYR A 20 7.46 3.84 -1.93
CA TYR A 20 6.33 4.62 -1.44
C TYR A 20 6.26 4.68 0.07
N TYR A 21 5.93 5.85 0.61
CA TYR A 21 5.42 5.93 1.97
C TYR A 21 3.96 5.50 2.01
N ARG A 22 3.61 4.63 2.96
CA ARG A 22 2.24 4.13 3.09
C ARG A 22 1.43 5.04 3.99
N ILE A 23 0.45 5.71 3.42
CA ILE A 23 -0.51 6.53 4.17
C ILE A 23 -1.83 5.74 4.26
N PRO A 24 -2.35 5.47 5.48
CA PRO A 24 -3.63 4.78 5.62
C PRO A 24 -4.75 5.53 4.91
N ARG A 25 -5.50 4.82 4.07
CA ARG A 25 -6.59 5.42 3.30
C ARG A 25 -7.62 6.11 4.19
N LEU A 26 -7.95 5.51 5.34
CA LEU A 26 -8.89 6.05 6.31
C LEU A 26 -8.47 7.44 6.85
N LEU A 27 -7.16 7.71 6.96
CA LEU A 27 -6.64 8.99 7.37
C LEU A 27 -7.02 10.13 6.40
N ILE A 28 -7.21 9.80 5.15
CA ILE A 28 -7.63 10.74 4.09
C ILE A 28 -9.16 10.84 4.02
N THR A 29 -9.86 9.69 4.05
CA THR A 29 -11.31 9.63 3.80
C THR A 29 -12.17 9.75 5.06
N GLY A 30 -11.60 9.44 6.24
CA GLY A 30 -12.35 9.41 7.50
C GLY A 30 -12.79 10.79 7.97
N GLN A 31 -14.05 10.91 8.37
CA GLN A 31 -14.63 12.16 8.87
C GLN A 31 -13.90 12.68 10.11
N GLN A 32 -13.49 11.79 11.01
CA GLN A 32 -12.77 12.12 12.23
C GLN A 32 -11.40 12.77 11.97
N PHE A 33 -10.83 12.59 10.79
CA PHE A 33 -9.52 13.14 10.39
C PHE A 33 -9.61 14.37 9.49
N LYS A 34 -10.82 14.90 9.24
CA LYS A 34 -11.01 16.09 8.40
C LYS A 34 -10.38 17.35 9.00
N GLY A 35 -10.31 17.42 10.31
CA GLY A 35 -9.68 18.54 11.02
C GLY A 35 -8.14 18.55 10.97
N LEU A 36 -7.52 17.44 10.57
CA LEU A 36 -6.07 17.37 10.41
C LEU A 36 -5.63 18.04 9.10
N SER A 37 -4.53 18.79 9.19
CA SER A 37 -3.88 19.33 7.99
C SER A 37 -3.30 18.23 7.13
N THR A 38 -3.17 18.46 5.82
CA THR A 38 -2.57 17.51 4.88
C THR A 38 -1.14 17.17 5.26
N ASP A 39 -0.38 18.15 5.71
CA ASP A 39 1.01 17.97 6.14
C ASP A 39 1.09 17.09 7.41
N ALA A 40 0.13 17.22 8.36
CA ALA A 40 0.06 16.35 9.52
C ALA A 40 -0.26 14.89 9.13
N LYS A 41 -1.11 14.67 8.13
CA LYS A 41 -1.39 13.34 7.59
C LYS A 41 -0.17 12.73 6.91
N LEU A 42 0.59 13.53 6.17
CA LEU A 42 1.86 13.12 5.58
C LEU A 42 2.88 12.76 6.67
N LEU A 43 3.04 13.62 7.67
CA LEU A 43 3.93 13.39 8.81
C LEU A 43 3.62 12.07 9.54
N TYR A 44 2.34 11.77 9.75
CA TYR A 44 1.94 10.49 10.33
C TYR A 44 2.36 9.29 9.45
N GLY A 45 2.25 9.40 8.12
CA GLY A 45 2.75 8.40 7.17
C GLY A 45 4.26 8.16 7.30
N LEU A 46 5.05 9.23 7.40
CA LEU A 46 6.50 9.16 7.65
C LEU A 46 6.82 8.48 8.99
N MET A 47 6.04 8.78 10.04
CA MET A 47 6.19 8.13 11.34
C MET A 47 5.88 6.64 11.32
N LEU A 48 4.89 6.20 10.53
CA LEU A 48 4.58 4.78 10.35
C LEU A 48 5.74 4.02 9.69
N ASP A 49 6.40 4.62 8.72
CA ASP A 49 7.57 4.03 8.08
C ASP A 49 8.73 3.86 9.07
N ARG A 50 9.03 4.93 9.81
CA ARG A 50 10.04 4.91 10.90
C ARG A 50 9.71 3.89 11.98
N MET A 51 8.43 3.74 12.34
CA MET A 51 7.98 2.73 13.30
C MET A 51 8.28 1.32 12.79
N GLY A 52 8.09 1.05 11.49
CA GLY A 52 8.45 -0.21 10.86
C GLY A 52 9.95 -0.52 10.97
N LEU A 53 10.80 0.49 10.81
CA LEU A 53 12.26 0.36 10.99
C LEU A 53 12.61 0.13 12.45
N SER A 54 12.01 0.88 13.38
CA SER A 54 12.25 0.73 14.83
C SER A 54 11.86 -0.65 15.32
N ALA A 55 10.76 -1.20 14.85
CA ALA A 55 10.34 -2.57 15.18
C ALA A 55 11.38 -3.61 14.74
N ARG A 56 11.97 -3.47 13.54
CA ARG A 56 13.04 -4.35 13.06
C ARG A 56 14.33 -4.21 13.89
N ASN A 57 14.60 -3.01 14.41
CA ASN A 57 15.76 -2.72 15.25
C ASN A 57 15.55 -3.13 16.72
N GLY A 58 14.37 -3.66 17.08
CA GLY A 58 14.08 -4.09 18.44
C GLY A 58 13.79 -2.94 19.42
N TRP A 59 13.37 -1.76 18.94
CA TRP A 59 13.08 -0.61 19.79
C TRP A 59 11.69 -0.72 20.42
N TYR A 60 11.63 -1.53 21.49
CA TYR A 60 10.43 -1.75 22.27
C TYR A 60 10.61 -1.21 23.69
N ASP A 61 9.54 -0.79 24.31
CA ASP A 61 9.52 -0.49 25.73
C ASP A 61 9.21 -1.75 26.57
N GLU A 62 9.17 -1.59 27.89
CA GLU A 62 8.89 -2.69 28.85
C GLU A 62 7.51 -3.34 28.63
N LEU A 63 6.58 -2.63 28.00
CA LEU A 63 5.24 -3.12 27.66
C LEU A 63 5.15 -3.70 26.24
N GLY A 64 6.28 -3.79 25.52
CA GLY A 64 6.33 -4.29 24.15
C GLY A 64 5.83 -3.29 23.10
N ARG A 65 5.67 -2.01 23.44
CA ARG A 65 5.24 -0.98 22.50
C ARG A 65 6.43 -0.44 21.72
N VAL A 66 6.30 -0.35 20.39
CA VAL A 66 7.32 0.24 19.52
C VAL A 66 7.34 1.75 19.72
N TYR A 67 8.53 2.33 19.85
CA TYR A 67 8.74 3.76 19.87
C TYR A 67 9.71 4.20 18.78
N ILE A 68 9.61 5.45 18.38
CA ILE A 68 10.52 6.08 17.44
C ILE A 68 11.18 7.31 18.08
N TYR A 69 12.35 7.65 17.56
CA TYR A 69 12.94 8.97 17.74
C TYR A 69 12.74 9.75 16.45
N TYR A 70 12.16 10.91 16.58
CA TYR A 70 11.95 11.82 15.46
C TYR A 70 12.12 13.26 15.95
N PRO A 71 13.37 13.72 16.02
CA PRO A 71 13.66 15.07 16.47
C PRO A 71 13.06 16.10 15.51
N LEU A 72 12.82 17.29 16.03
CA LEU A 72 12.13 18.34 15.29
C LEU A 72 12.89 18.77 14.03
N ASP A 73 14.22 18.75 14.09
CA ASP A 73 15.09 19.10 12.95
C ASP A 73 14.92 18.13 11.77
N GLU A 74 14.75 16.84 12.06
CA GLU A 74 14.46 15.85 11.01
C GLU A 74 13.05 16.05 10.42
N VAL A 75 12.06 16.40 11.24
CA VAL A 75 10.72 16.73 10.76
C VAL A 75 10.75 17.93 9.82
N GLN A 76 11.54 18.95 10.18
CA GLN A 76 11.74 20.14 9.34
C GLN A 76 12.39 19.80 8.01
N ALA A 77 13.42 18.95 8.04
CA ALA A 77 14.14 18.50 6.84
C ALA A 77 13.23 17.67 5.91
N ASP A 78 12.53 16.67 6.47
CA ASP A 78 11.69 15.75 5.69
C ASP A 78 10.48 16.45 5.06
N LEU A 79 9.91 17.45 5.75
CA LEU A 79 8.74 18.22 5.27
C LEU A 79 9.12 19.57 4.62
N ASN A 80 10.42 19.88 4.56
CA ASN A 80 10.93 21.17 4.08
C ASN A 80 10.14 22.35 4.66
N CYS A 81 10.04 22.41 5.98
CA CYS A 81 9.25 23.41 6.69
C CYS A 81 10.01 24.06 7.85
N GLY A 82 9.54 25.24 8.28
CA GLY A 82 10.11 25.94 9.43
C GLY A 82 9.72 25.29 10.76
N HIS A 83 10.45 25.68 11.82
CA HIS A 83 10.31 25.21 13.19
C HIS A 83 8.86 25.29 13.72
N ASP A 84 8.21 26.45 13.53
CA ASP A 84 6.85 26.69 14.05
C ASP A 84 5.83 25.76 13.37
N LYS A 85 5.97 25.57 12.06
CA LYS A 85 5.11 24.66 11.32
C LYS A 85 5.31 23.22 11.78
N ALA A 86 6.56 22.74 11.90
CA ALA A 86 6.85 21.41 12.39
C ALA A 86 6.31 21.17 13.80
N THR A 87 6.46 22.16 14.70
CA THR A 87 5.93 22.10 16.06
C THR A 87 4.40 22.03 16.06
N LYS A 88 3.73 22.81 15.19
CA LYS A 88 2.27 22.78 15.03
C LYS A 88 1.79 21.43 14.55
N LEU A 89 2.42 20.86 13.52
CA LEU A 89 2.07 19.54 12.96
C LEU A 89 2.19 18.43 14.01
N LEU A 90 3.28 18.43 14.79
CA LEU A 90 3.43 17.51 15.91
C LEU A 90 2.33 17.70 16.95
N SER A 91 1.92 18.93 17.22
CA SER A 91 0.86 19.23 18.19
C SER A 91 -0.53 18.81 17.69
N GLU A 92 -0.80 18.87 16.39
CA GLU A 92 -2.04 18.38 15.77
C GLU A 92 -2.20 16.86 15.94
N LEU A 93 -1.10 16.12 15.92
CA LEU A 93 -1.10 14.67 16.07
C LEU A 93 -1.08 14.22 17.53
N ASP A 94 -0.57 15.04 18.45
CA ASP A 94 -0.28 14.68 19.83
C ASP A 94 -1.55 14.44 20.66
N THR A 95 -1.44 13.56 21.65
CA THR A 95 -2.52 13.25 22.61
C THR A 95 -2.92 14.45 23.44
N GLY A 96 -1.96 15.34 23.78
CA GLY A 96 -2.23 16.45 24.68
C GLY A 96 -2.99 17.63 24.07
N LYS A 97 -2.78 17.92 22.78
CA LYS A 97 -3.30 19.13 22.11
C LYS A 97 -4.03 18.82 20.80
N GLY A 98 -3.89 17.64 20.27
CA GLY A 98 -4.41 17.26 18.97
C GLY A 98 -5.34 16.06 19.04
N ILE A 99 -5.37 15.31 17.92
CA ILE A 99 -6.28 14.16 17.75
C ILE A 99 -5.85 12.91 18.53
N GLY A 100 -4.59 12.85 19.00
CA GLY A 100 -4.09 11.73 19.80
C GLY A 100 -3.51 10.57 19.01
N LEU A 101 -3.13 10.77 17.75
CA LEU A 101 -2.47 9.75 16.91
C LEU A 101 -1.04 9.43 17.35
N ILE A 102 -0.39 10.33 18.06
CA ILE A 102 0.91 10.13 18.65
C ILE A 102 0.92 10.48 20.13
N GLU A 103 1.86 9.88 20.85
CA GLU A 103 2.14 10.21 22.24
C GLU A 103 3.62 10.47 22.39
N ARG A 104 3.97 11.66 22.91
CA ARG A 104 5.35 12.07 23.12
C ARG A 104 5.73 11.96 24.59
N VAL A 105 6.71 11.14 24.89
CA VAL A 105 7.22 10.94 26.26
C VAL A 105 8.63 11.53 26.36
N LYS A 106 8.78 12.55 27.18
CA LYS A 106 10.09 13.16 27.49
C LYS A 106 10.89 12.22 28.36
N GLN A 107 12.18 12.00 28.02
CA GLN A 107 13.09 11.12 28.77
C GLN A 107 14.00 11.86 29.76
N GLY A 108 13.76 13.13 29.99
CA GLY A 108 14.61 14.01 30.80
C GLY A 108 15.41 14.99 29.96
N GLN A 109 16.23 15.80 30.61
CA GLN A 109 17.02 16.82 29.94
C GLN A 109 18.12 16.20 29.09
N GLY A 110 18.29 16.70 27.86
CA GLY A 110 19.35 16.25 26.94
C GLY A 110 19.06 14.94 26.21
N ARG A 111 17.90 14.28 26.44
CA ARG A 111 17.52 13.06 25.71
C ARG A 111 16.38 13.34 24.75
N PRO A 112 16.39 12.79 23.53
CA PRO A 112 15.29 12.95 22.61
C PRO A 112 14.01 12.31 23.17
N ALA A 113 12.86 12.91 22.89
CA ALA A 113 11.58 12.36 23.30
C ALA A 113 11.29 11.05 22.55
N LYS A 114 10.78 10.04 23.28
CA LYS A 114 10.18 8.86 22.65
C LYS A 114 8.82 9.23 22.09
N ILE A 115 8.55 8.82 20.86
CA ILE A 115 7.25 9.01 20.21
C ILE A 115 6.64 7.65 19.97
N TYR A 116 5.47 7.42 20.51
CA TYR A 116 4.64 6.24 20.25
C TYR A 116 3.61 6.60 19.19
N VAL A 117 3.65 5.90 18.08
CA VAL A 117 2.66 6.06 17.01
C VAL A 117 1.51 5.13 17.30
N LYS A 118 0.31 5.70 17.47
CA LYS A 118 -0.89 4.93 17.82
C LYS A 118 -1.59 4.46 16.56
N GLN A 119 -2.06 3.23 16.60
CA GLN A 119 -2.92 2.68 15.57
C GLN A 119 -4.35 3.16 15.80
N PHE A 120 -5.05 3.50 14.72
CA PHE A 120 -6.48 3.69 14.75
C PHE A 120 -7.16 2.48 14.10
N THR A 121 -8.04 1.82 14.86
CA THR A 121 -8.93 0.79 14.33
C THR A 121 -10.27 1.44 14.02
N THR A 122 -10.83 1.12 12.88
CA THR A 122 -12.23 1.43 12.61
C THR A 122 -13.05 0.49 13.49
N THR A 123 -13.61 1.01 14.59
CA THR A 123 -14.71 0.33 15.25
C THR A 123 -15.83 0.32 14.22
N GLU A 124 -16.07 -0.84 13.66
CA GLU A 124 -17.11 -1.22 12.72
C GLU A 124 -17.99 -0.08 12.16
N ILE A 125 -17.64 0.39 10.95
CA ILE A 125 -18.69 0.76 10.02
C ILE A 125 -19.29 -0.59 9.60
N PRO A 126 -20.61 -0.84 9.83
CA PRO A 126 -21.24 -2.05 9.29
C PRO A 126 -20.88 -2.09 7.79
N GLN A 127 -20.20 -3.12 7.36
CA GLN A 127 -20.05 -3.34 5.92
C GLN A 127 -21.46 -3.36 5.36
N PRO A 128 -21.75 -2.62 4.27
CA PRO A 128 -23.01 -2.82 3.58
C PRO A 128 -23.14 -4.33 3.32
N PRO A 129 -24.33 -4.93 3.57
CA PRO A 129 -24.51 -6.36 3.39
C PRO A 129 -23.95 -6.72 2.01
N ALA A 130 -23.15 -7.78 1.98
CA ALA A 130 -22.60 -8.31 0.74
C ALA A 130 -23.78 -8.40 -0.27
N PRO A 131 -23.59 -7.99 -1.53
CA PRO A 131 -24.64 -8.14 -2.53
C PRO A 131 -25.09 -9.60 -2.50
N PRO A 132 -26.42 -9.87 -2.58
CA PRO A 132 -26.92 -11.24 -2.59
C PRO A 132 -26.16 -12.00 -3.69
N PRO A 133 -25.81 -13.28 -3.44
CA PRO A 133 -25.14 -14.07 -4.47
C PRO A 133 -25.98 -13.98 -5.74
N GLU A 134 -25.33 -13.59 -6.84
CA GLU A 134 -25.97 -13.61 -8.15
C GLU A 134 -26.57 -15.02 -8.35
N PRO A 135 -27.81 -15.12 -8.84
CA PRO A 135 -28.39 -16.43 -9.13
C PRO A 135 -27.47 -17.14 -10.10
N GLU A 136 -26.92 -18.28 -9.66
CA GLU A 136 -26.12 -19.15 -10.51
C GLU A 136 -26.94 -19.46 -11.76
N GLU A 137 -26.51 -18.96 -12.90
CA GLU A 137 -27.08 -19.37 -14.19
C GLU A 137 -26.97 -20.89 -14.27
N PRO A 138 -28.06 -21.62 -14.61
CA PRO A 138 -28.03 -23.06 -14.70
C PRO A 138 -27.04 -23.46 -15.81
N ASN A 139 -25.94 -24.04 -15.37
CA ASN A 139 -24.89 -24.60 -16.24
C ASN A 139 -25.57 -25.48 -17.30
N PRO A 140 -25.46 -25.17 -18.61
CA PRO A 140 -26.04 -25.99 -19.67
C PRO A 140 -25.38 -27.38 -19.60
N ARG A 141 -26.19 -28.36 -19.21
CA ARG A 141 -25.79 -29.77 -19.14
C ARG A 141 -25.25 -30.18 -20.50
N LEU A 142 -23.97 -30.50 -20.55
CA LEU A 142 -23.37 -31.23 -21.66
C LEU A 142 -24.19 -32.50 -21.92
N PRO A 143 -24.60 -32.79 -23.20
CA PRO A 143 -25.31 -33.99 -23.50
C PRO A 143 -24.43 -35.22 -23.25
N LYS A 144 -24.98 -36.15 -22.45
CA LYS A 144 -24.37 -37.46 -22.21
C LYS A 144 -24.25 -38.17 -23.55
N ASN A 145 -23.00 -38.35 -24.03
CA ASN A 145 -22.73 -39.22 -25.13
C ASN A 145 -23.16 -40.65 -24.76
N ARG A 146 -24.16 -41.15 -25.51
CA ARG A 146 -24.52 -42.56 -25.59
C ARG A 146 -23.36 -43.33 -26.13
N SER A 147 -22.91 -44.31 -25.36
CA SER A 147 -22.06 -45.39 -25.82
C SER A 147 -22.75 -46.14 -26.96
N LEU A 148 -22.14 -46.21 -28.12
CA LEU A 148 -22.40 -47.24 -29.12
C LEU A 148 -21.08 -47.86 -29.48
N ASP A 149 -21.13 -49.13 -29.34
CA ASP A 149 -20.15 -50.19 -29.40
C ASP A 149 -19.65 -50.46 -30.82
N CYS A 150 -18.47 -51.07 -30.86
CA CYS A 150 -17.92 -51.93 -31.90
C CYS A 150 -17.51 -51.37 -33.27
N GLY A 151 -16.25 -51.63 -33.57
CA GLY A 151 -15.80 -51.78 -34.95
C GLY A 151 -14.35 -51.37 -35.16
N LYS A 152 -13.39 -52.22 -34.86
CA LYS A 152 -12.09 -52.26 -35.58
C LYS A 152 -12.33 -52.91 -36.94
N PRO A 153 -11.51 -52.73 -37.97
CA PRO A 153 -10.06 -52.44 -38.01
C PRO A 153 -9.53 -51.59 -39.19
N ASP A 154 -8.22 -51.49 -39.22
CA ASP A 154 -7.28 -51.40 -40.34
C ASP A 154 -6.70 -50.08 -40.82
N PHE A 155 -5.44 -49.99 -40.44
CA PHE A 155 -4.26 -49.61 -41.25
C PHE A 155 -4.49 -48.91 -42.61
N LYS A 156 -3.88 -47.70 -42.73
CA LYS A 156 -2.83 -47.38 -43.71
C LYS A 156 -2.31 -45.96 -43.62
N THR A 157 -1.02 -45.89 -43.34
CA THR A 157 0.04 -45.05 -43.94
C THR A 157 -0.37 -43.86 -44.80
N ALA A 158 0.19 -42.72 -44.49
CA ALA A 158 1.06 -41.93 -45.37
C ALA A 158 0.92 -40.40 -45.21
N GLU A 159 2.06 -39.81 -44.96
CA GLU A 159 2.63 -38.61 -45.57
C GLU A 159 2.08 -37.20 -45.32
N ASN A 160 2.96 -36.52 -44.60
CA ASN A 160 3.54 -35.23 -45.00
C ASN A 160 2.60 -34.15 -45.57
N ARG A 161 2.35 -33.10 -44.77
CA ARG A 161 2.27 -31.75 -45.34
C ARG A 161 2.82 -30.69 -44.43
N LYS A 162 3.95 -30.17 -44.84
CA LYS A 162 4.68 -28.97 -44.40
C LYS A 162 3.77 -27.78 -44.17
N CYS A 163 3.80 -27.25 -42.99
CA CYS A 163 3.19 -25.94 -42.71
C CYS A 163 4.21 -24.84 -43.04
N ARG A 164 3.90 -24.08 -44.08
CA ARG A 164 4.71 -22.96 -44.58
C ARG A 164 4.61 -21.76 -43.61
N LEU A 165 5.75 -21.34 -43.08
CA LEU A 165 5.98 -20.02 -42.51
C LEU A 165 5.82 -18.94 -43.57
N ARG A 166 4.85 -18.02 -43.41
CA ARG A 166 4.78 -16.78 -44.17
C ARG A 166 5.55 -15.70 -43.44
N LYS A 167 6.73 -15.38 -43.94
CA LYS A 167 7.46 -14.14 -43.68
C LYS A 167 6.66 -12.96 -44.24
N ILE A 168 6.32 -12.00 -43.40
CA ILE A 168 5.88 -10.70 -43.84
C ILE A 168 7.11 -9.78 -43.90
N ARG A 169 7.48 -9.41 -45.11
CA ARG A 169 8.53 -8.45 -45.46
C ARG A 169 8.04 -7.04 -45.09
N ARG A 170 8.91 -6.29 -44.38
CA ARG A 170 8.87 -4.80 -44.33
C ARG A 170 9.15 -4.25 -45.73
N LYS A 171 8.41 -3.23 -46.15
CA LYS A 171 8.83 -2.19 -47.10
C LYS A 171 8.52 -0.83 -46.52
N LEU A 172 9.60 -0.05 -46.37
CA LEU A 172 9.84 1.37 -46.57
C LEU A 172 8.70 2.35 -46.30
#